data_5921b11dbebd1a3e1981fdbb2153e99a
#
_entry.id   5921b11dbebd1a3e1981fdbb2153e99a
#
_cell.length_a   1.000
_cell.length_b   1.000
_cell.length_c   1.000
_cell.angle_alpha   90.00
_cell.angle_beta   90.00
_cell.angle_gamma   90.00
#
_symmetry.space_group_name_H-M   'P 1'
#
loop_
_entity.id
_entity.type
_entity.pdbx_description
1 polymer ?
#
loop_
_entity_poly.entity_id
_entity_poly.type
_entity_poly.pdbx_seq_one_letter_code
_entity_poly.pdbx_strand_id
1 'polypeptide(L)'
;MRKARDYDAELRALNDKARALKAKKVQQLGELVASTRADALDLDVLAGGLLHVVAEAQVAENREAWRSDGAAFFQRRGRKAG
;
A
#
# COMPACT_ATOMS: atom_id res chain seq x y z
N MET A 1 32.18 -35.13 3.93
CA MET A 1 30.77 -35.23 4.03
C MET A 1 30.06 -33.98 3.49
N ARG A 2 29.05 -34.23 2.79
CA ARG A 2 28.36 -33.11 2.22
C ARG A 2 27.52 -32.36 3.24
N LYS A 3 27.67 -31.10 3.24
CA LYS A 3 26.96 -30.29 4.18
C LYS A 3 25.49 -30.19 3.81
N ALA A 4 24.65 -30.41 4.78
CA ALA A 4 23.23 -30.28 4.55
C ALA A 4 22.87 -28.85 4.26
N ARG A 5 21.86 -28.68 3.46
CA ARG A 5 21.38 -27.37 3.16
C ARG A 5 20.85 -26.69 4.41
N ASP A 6 21.19 -25.45 4.56
CA ASP A 6 20.79 -24.70 5.75
C ASP A 6 19.43 -24.05 5.49
N TYR A 7 18.36 -24.81 5.73
CA TYR A 7 17.01 -24.31 5.51
C TYR A 7 16.66 -23.18 6.46
N ASP A 8 17.22 -23.20 7.66
CA ASP A 8 16.96 -22.12 8.62
C ASP A 8 17.49 -20.79 8.10
N ALA A 9 18.66 -20.80 7.50
CA ALA A 9 19.25 -19.60 6.93
C ALA A 9 18.42 -19.12 5.75
N GLU A 10 17.93 -20.05 4.93
CA GLU A 10 17.09 -19.70 3.80
C GLU A 10 15.76 -19.10 4.26
N LEU A 11 15.17 -19.68 5.29
CA LEU A 11 13.94 -19.15 5.85
C LEU A 11 14.13 -17.76 6.42
N ARG A 12 15.24 -17.55 7.10
CA ARG A 12 15.56 -16.24 7.65
C ARG A 12 15.69 -15.20 6.55
N ALA A 13 16.37 -15.56 5.47
CA ALA A 13 16.56 -14.66 4.34
C ALA A 13 15.22 -14.31 3.70
N LEU A 14 14.33 -15.31 3.55
CA LEU A 14 13.02 -15.07 3.00
C LEU A 14 12.19 -14.18 3.91
N ASN A 15 12.25 -14.42 5.21
CA ASN A 15 11.53 -13.61 6.17
C ASN A 15 12.01 -12.17 6.17
N ASP A 16 13.32 -11.98 6.08
CA ASP A 16 13.89 -10.64 6.02
C ASP A 16 13.44 -9.91 4.77
N LYS A 17 13.42 -10.62 3.66
CA LYS A 17 12.99 -10.04 2.41
C LYS A 17 11.51 -9.67 2.45
N ALA A 18 10.69 -10.55 3.02
CA ALA A 18 9.27 -10.28 3.15
C ALA A 18 9.01 -9.07 4.02
N ARG A 19 9.78 -8.95 5.10
CA ARG A 19 9.66 -7.81 6.00
C ARG A 19 10.05 -6.51 5.31
N ALA A 20 11.11 -6.55 4.52
CA ALA A 20 11.57 -5.39 3.78
C ALA A 20 10.55 -4.95 2.74
N LEU A 21 9.93 -5.90 2.05
CA LEU A 21 8.89 -5.59 1.07
C LEU A 21 7.66 -5.00 1.73
N LYS A 22 7.29 -5.52 2.89
CA LYS A 22 6.16 -5.00 3.63
C LYS A 22 6.43 -3.57 4.09
N ALA A 23 7.65 -3.29 4.54
CA ALA A 23 8.01 -1.95 4.95
C ALA A 23 7.94 -0.98 3.79
N LYS A 24 8.38 -1.40 2.61
CA LYS A 24 8.28 -0.56 1.42
C LYS A 24 6.83 -0.29 1.07
N LYS A 25 5.99 -1.29 1.20
CA LYS A 25 4.57 -1.12 0.91
C LYS A 25 3.93 -0.12 1.87
N VAL A 26 4.25 -0.22 3.15
CA VAL A 26 3.72 0.70 4.14
C VAL A 26 4.17 2.13 3.83
N GLN A 27 5.44 2.29 3.45
CA GLN A 27 5.96 3.58 3.07
C GLN A 27 5.23 4.14 1.86
N GLN A 28 5.01 3.32 0.87
CA GLN A 28 4.29 3.71 -0.33
C GLN A 28 2.87 4.16 -0.01
N LEU A 29 2.20 3.42 0.88
CA LEU A 29 0.85 3.78 1.29
C LEU A 29 0.85 5.09 2.07
N GLY A 30 1.86 5.31 2.90
CA GLY A 30 2.01 6.57 3.61
C GLY A 30 2.18 7.74 2.66
N GLU A 31 2.98 7.55 1.63
CA GLU A 31 3.17 8.60 0.62
C GLU A 31 1.88 8.89 -0.12
N LEU A 32 1.08 7.85 -0.38
CA LEU A 32 -0.20 8.03 -1.03
C LEU A 32 -1.14 8.85 -0.15
N VAL A 33 -1.19 8.52 1.13
CA VAL A 33 -2.03 9.26 2.08
C VAL A 33 -1.63 10.74 2.08
N ALA A 34 -0.33 11.01 2.11
CA ALA A 34 0.16 12.38 2.12
C ALA A 34 -0.16 13.10 0.82
N SER A 35 -0.01 12.41 -0.32
CA SER A 35 -0.21 13.05 -1.61
C SER A 35 -1.67 13.35 -1.90
N THR A 36 -2.59 12.64 -1.25
CA THR A 36 -4.03 12.93 -1.38
C THR A 36 -4.50 13.91 -0.32
N ARG A 37 -3.60 14.33 0.56
CA ARG A 37 -3.90 15.23 1.67
C ARG A 37 -4.75 14.60 2.76
N ALA A 38 -4.89 13.27 2.72
CA ALA A 38 -5.62 12.57 3.77
C ALA A 38 -4.87 12.62 5.09
N ASP A 39 -3.56 12.93 5.04
CA ASP A 39 -2.75 13.07 6.25
C ASP A 39 -3.15 14.28 7.10
N ALA A 40 -3.92 15.21 6.51
CA ALA A 40 -4.40 16.37 7.25
C ALA A 40 -5.62 16.08 8.11
N LEU A 41 -6.22 14.90 7.91
CA LEU A 41 -7.39 14.51 8.70
C LEU A 41 -6.97 14.03 10.08
N ASP A 42 -7.85 14.20 11.06
CA ASP A 42 -7.63 13.59 12.37
C ASP A 42 -7.45 12.09 12.19
N LEU A 43 -6.65 11.49 13.05
CA LEU A 43 -6.41 10.06 12.96
C LEU A 43 -7.71 9.26 13.08
N ASP A 44 -8.63 9.70 13.94
CA ASP A 44 -9.91 9.03 14.08
C ASP A 44 -10.72 9.11 12.80
N VAL A 45 -10.73 10.28 12.18
CA VAL A 45 -11.45 10.47 10.92
C VAL A 45 -10.82 9.63 9.82
N LEU A 46 -9.50 9.63 9.76
CA LEU A 46 -8.80 8.85 8.75
C LEU A 46 -9.07 7.36 8.93
N ALA A 47 -8.99 6.87 10.17
CA ALA A 47 -9.23 5.46 10.43
C ALA A 47 -10.65 5.07 10.06
N GLY A 48 -11.63 5.87 10.45
CA GLY A 48 -13.02 5.59 10.11
C GLY A 48 -13.26 5.63 8.61
N GLY A 49 -12.65 6.59 7.93
CA GLY A 49 -12.75 6.69 6.48
C GLY A 49 -12.16 5.47 5.79
N LEU A 50 -11.00 5.02 6.26
CA LEU A 50 -10.36 3.85 5.67
C LEU A 50 -11.18 2.58 5.89
N LEU A 51 -11.77 2.43 7.07
CA LEU A 51 -12.65 1.30 7.32
C LEU A 51 -13.83 1.33 6.36
N HIS A 52 -14.38 2.50 6.13
CA HIS A 52 -15.49 2.68 5.20
C HIS A 52 -15.09 2.33 3.78
N VAL A 53 -13.91 2.80 3.36
CA VAL A 53 -13.39 2.51 2.04
C VAL A 53 -13.26 1.02 1.81
N VAL A 54 -12.71 0.31 2.80
CA VAL A 54 -12.52 -1.13 2.67
C VAL A 54 -13.86 -1.84 2.51
N ALA A 55 -14.87 -1.42 3.28
CA ALA A 55 -16.20 -2.01 3.21
C ALA A 55 -16.87 -1.70 1.87
N GLU A 56 -16.81 -0.44 1.45
CA GLU A 56 -17.46 -0.01 0.21
C GLU A 56 -16.78 -0.59 -1.02
N ALA A 57 -15.48 -0.88 -0.92
CA ALA A 57 -14.74 -1.44 -2.05
C ALA A 57 -15.12 -2.88 -2.36
N GLN A 58 -15.91 -3.52 -1.48
CA GLN A 58 -16.45 -4.84 -1.77
C GLN A 58 -17.45 -4.80 -2.91
N VAL A 59 -18.05 -3.65 -3.14
CA VAL A 59 -18.99 -3.46 -4.25
C VAL A 59 -18.18 -3.15 -5.51
N ALA A 60 -18.35 -3.99 -6.54
CA ALA A 60 -17.53 -3.87 -7.75
C ALA A 60 -17.68 -2.50 -8.42
N GLU A 61 -18.87 -1.94 -8.43
CA GLU A 61 -19.10 -0.65 -9.06
C GLU A 61 -18.32 0.47 -8.38
N ASN A 62 -18.29 0.44 -7.05
CA ASN A 62 -17.52 1.43 -6.30
C ASN A 62 -16.04 1.27 -6.59
N ARG A 63 -15.57 0.03 -6.58
CA ARG A 63 -14.16 -0.26 -6.79
C ARG A 63 -13.70 0.23 -8.15
N GLU A 64 -14.51 0.01 -9.18
CA GLU A 64 -14.14 0.43 -10.52
C GLU A 64 -14.19 1.95 -10.69
N ALA A 65 -15.17 2.59 -10.10
CA ALA A 65 -15.24 4.05 -10.13
C ALA A 65 -14.03 4.66 -9.45
N TRP A 66 -13.66 4.13 -8.30
CA TRP A 66 -12.50 4.62 -7.56
C TRP A 66 -11.20 4.33 -8.29
N ARG A 67 -11.13 3.18 -8.96
CA ARG A 67 -9.94 2.85 -9.75
C ARG A 67 -9.73 3.87 -10.86
N SER A 68 -10.80 4.27 -11.51
CA SER A 68 -10.74 5.27 -12.56
C SER A 68 -10.27 6.62 -12.01
N ASP A 69 -10.83 7.03 -10.87
CA ASP A 69 -10.43 8.29 -10.24
C ASP A 69 -8.97 8.25 -9.81
N GLY A 70 -8.54 7.13 -9.27
CA GLY A 70 -7.17 6.95 -8.84
C GLY A 70 -6.19 7.00 -10.00
N ALA A 71 -6.55 6.35 -11.11
CA ALA A 71 -5.72 6.37 -12.29
C ALA A 71 -5.53 7.80 -12.81
N ALA A 72 -6.61 8.57 -12.81
CA ALA A 72 -6.56 9.97 -13.24
C ALA A 72 -5.67 10.80 -12.30
N PHE A 73 -5.76 10.53 -11.00
CA PHE A 73 -4.93 11.22 -10.01
C PHE A 73 -3.45 10.99 -10.29
N PHE A 74 -3.07 9.74 -10.52
CA PHE A 74 -1.67 9.43 -10.77
C PHE A 74 -1.18 10.01 -12.10
N GLN A 75 -2.03 10.06 -13.09
CA GLN A 75 -1.67 10.68 -14.36
C GLN A 75 -1.41 12.17 -14.20
N ARG A 76 -2.25 12.85 -13.44
CA ARG A 76 -2.04 14.27 -13.19
C ARG A 76 -0.75 14.52 -12.45
N ARG A 77 -0.44 13.68 -11.46
CA ARG A 77 0.81 13.81 -10.72
C ARG A 77 2.01 13.60 -11.61
N GLY A 78 1.93 12.61 -12.49
CA GLY A 78 3.01 12.33 -13.42
C GLY A 78 3.29 13.50 -14.33
N ARG A 79 2.25 14.13 -14.83
CA ARG A 79 2.41 15.29 -15.68
C ARG A 79 3.02 16.46 -14.95
N LYS A 80 2.57 16.67 -13.72
CA LYS A 80 3.10 17.76 -12.93
C LYS A 80 4.55 17.55 -12.58
N ALA A 81 4.92 16.31 -12.35
CA ALA A 81 6.29 15.99 -11.99
C ALA A 81 7.23 16.13 -13.16
N GLY A 82 6.73 15.99 -14.34
CA GLY A 82 7.54 16.03 -15.56
C GLY A 82 8.00 17.40 -15.98
#